data_1be6a5648e6b06f505594983f130b4f4
#
_entry.id   1be6a5648e6b06f505594983f130b4f4
#
_cell.length_a   1.000
_cell.length_b   1.000
_cell.length_c   1.000
_cell.angle_alpha   90.00
_cell.angle_beta   90.00
_cell.angle_gamma   90.00
#
_symmetry.space_group_name_H-M   'P 1'
#
loop_
_entity.id
_entity.type
_entity.pdbx_description
1 polymer ?
#
loop_
_entity_poly.entity_id
_entity_poly.type
_entity_poly.pdbx_seq_one_letter_code
_entity_poly.pdbx_strand_id
1 'polypeptide(L)'
;MDHFMEEVVVKHNRTFDDILYVLAWIMLVIFGLFGLLMLQTLLYQFSVPALIETVIFIGGAVLLFLFKDRLKTEYEYTFTNGDLDFAQVFNNQKRKALGTMRVKNVEAFGPVDSNEFRKLINMPGINRKNWFLNRGAKLYYFYYQKENNRTIIVLEPSEELVGMIRKYLPPMAYRA
;
A
#
# COMPACT_ATOMS: atom_id res chain seq x y z
N MET A 1 14.26 -26.72 -10.09
CA MET A 1 14.81 -25.75 -9.13
C MET A 1 13.67 -24.79 -8.82
N ASP A 2 13.26 -24.69 -7.56
CA ASP A 2 12.17 -23.79 -7.17
C ASP A 2 12.68 -22.35 -7.24
N HIS A 3 11.97 -21.51 -7.96
CA HIS A 3 12.25 -20.08 -8.05
C HIS A 3 11.39 -19.35 -7.02
N PHE A 4 12.00 -19.01 -5.90
CA PHE A 4 11.37 -18.23 -4.82
C PHE A 4 12.14 -16.94 -4.61
N MET A 5 11.40 -15.83 -4.44
CA MET A 5 11.96 -14.53 -4.06
C MET A 5 10.89 -13.73 -3.31
N GLU A 6 11.30 -13.14 -2.21
CA GLU A 6 10.49 -12.18 -1.47
C GLU A 6 11.19 -10.82 -1.48
N GLU A 7 10.46 -9.79 -1.85
CA GLU A 7 10.98 -8.42 -1.95
C GLU A 7 10.06 -7.48 -1.17
N VAL A 8 10.66 -6.65 -0.32
CA VAL A 8 9.94 -5.63 0.46
C VAL A 8 10.32 -4.25 -0.07
N VAL A 9 9.32 -3.54 -0.59
CA VAL A 9 9.45 -2.16 -1.05
C VAL A 9 9.15 -1.22 0.09
N VAL A 10 10.14 -0.40 0.42
CA VAL A 10 10.06 0.63 1.47
C VAL A 10 10.24 2.00 0.86
N LYS A 11 9.68 3.03 1.50
CA LYS A 11 9.89 4.41 1.07
C LYS A 11 11.35 4.85 1.28
N HIS A 12 12.00 5.37 0.25
CA HIS A 12 13.42 5.77 0.31
C HIS A 12 13.67 6.89 1.32
N ASN A 13 12.76 7.89 1.39
CA ASN A 13 12.86 8.96 2.38
C ASN A 13 11.75 8.79 3.43
N ARG A 14 12.09 8.16 4.55
CA ARG A 14 11.17 7.87 5.66
C ARG A 14 11.17 8.93 6.76
N THR A 15 12.12 9.88 6.74
CA THR A 15 12.30 10.85 7.83
C THR A 15 11.02 11.60 8.16
N PHE A 16 10.30 12.06 7.14
CA PHE A 16 9.04 12.76 7.34
C PHE A 16 7.95 11.85 7.94
N ASP A 17 7.83 10.63 7.45
CA ASP A 17 6.85 9.65 7.94
C ASP A 17 7.17 9.21 9.37
N ASP A 18 8.46 9.09 9.72
CA ASP A 18 8.90 8.77 11.08
C ASP A 18 8.59 9.91 12.05
N ILE A 19 8.81 11.17 11.64
CA ILE A 19 8.43 12.35 12.45
C ILE A 19 6.91 12.37 12.66
N LEU A 20 6.12 12.19 11.59
CA LEU A 20 4.67 12.14 11.69
C LEU A 20 4.18 10.99 12.59
N TYR A 21 4.85 9.85 12.54
CA TYR A 21 4.53 8.70 13.40
C TYR A 21 4.77 9.01 14.89
N VAL A 22 5.89 9.66 15.21
CA VAL A 22 6.18 10.11 16.58
C VAL A 22 5.18 11.16 17.04
N LEU A 23 4.86 12.15 16.18
CA LEU A 23 3.83 13.14 16.47
C LEU A 23 2.45 12.51 16.69
N ALA A 24 2.08 11.51 15.90
CA ALA A 24 0.83 10.78 16.08
C ALA A 24 0.76 10.08 17.44
N TRP A 25 1.87 9.53 17.94
CA TRP A 25 1.95 8.97 19.29
C TRP A 25 1.80 10.03 20.38
N ILE A 26 2.49 11.16 20.25
CA ILE A 26 2.39 12.28 21.19
C ILE A 26 0.94 12.79 21.25
N MET A 27 0.35 13.03 20.08
CA MET A 27 -1.05 13.48 19.98
C MET A 27 -2.02 12.45 20.55
N LEU A 28 -1.79 11.16 20.31
CA LEU A 28 -2.61 10.09 20.89
C LEU A 28 -2.62 10.14 22.42
N VAL A 29 -1.45 10.32 23.04
CA VAL A 29 -1.33 10.45 24.49
C VAL A 29 -2.05 11.69 24.99
N ILE A 30 -1.86 12.83 24.34
CA ILE A 30 -2.53 14.10 24.69
C ILE A 30 -4.05 13.93 24.58
N PHE A 31 -4.57 13.47 23.45
CA PHE A 31 -6.01 13.26 23.24
C PHE A 31 -6.58 12.24 24.23
N GLY A 32 -5.83 11.18 24.54
CA GLY A 32 -6.24 10.17 25.52
C GLY A 32 -6.39 10.76 26.93
N LEU A 33 -5.38 11.53 27.38
CA LEU A 33 -5.42 12.16 28.71
C LEU A 33 -6.55 13.19 28.82
N PHE A 34 -6.67 14.11 27.84
CA PHE A 34 -7.76 15.09 27.83
C PHE A 34 -9.12 14.42 27.69
N GLY A 35 -9.23 13.37 26.90
CA GLY A 35 -10.46 12.59 26.77
C GLY A 35 -10.92 11.96 28.08
N LEU A 36 -9.98 11.43 28.87
CA LEU A 36 -10.28 10.88 30.20
C LEU A 36 -10.70 11.98 31.18
N LEU A 37 -10.04 13.15 31.17
CA LEU A 37 -10.43 14.29 32.01
C LEU A 37 -11.82 14.81 31.65
N MET A 38 -12.14 14.95 30.37
CA MET A 38 -13.46 15.40 29.93
C MET A 38 -14.54 14.35 30.23
N LEU A 39 -14.23 13.07 30.11
CA LEU A 39 -15.13 12.00 30.50
C LEU A 39 -15.44 12.06 32.01
N GLN A 40 -14.43 12.30 32.84
CA GLN A 40 -14.63 12.45 34.30
C GLN A 40 -15.55 13.66 34.60
N THR A 41 -15.31 14.80 33.94
CA THR A 41 -16.17 16.00 34.10
C THR A 41 -17.62 15.70 33.70
N LEU A 42 -17.81 14.98 32.58
CA LEU A 42 -19.13 14.59 32.08
C LEU A 42 -19.88 13.68 33.06
N LEU A 43 -19.17 12.80 33.79
CA LEU A 43 -19.75 11.89 34.78
C LEU A 43 -20.17 12.63 36.08
N TYR A 44 -19.45 13.70 36.47
CA TYR A 44 -19.79 14.50 37.63
C TYR A 44 -20.92 15.50 37.34
N GLN A 45 -20.86 16.15 36.17
CA GLN A 45 -21.85 17.15 35.78
C GLN A 45 -22.11 17.06 34.26
N PHE A 46 -23.24 16.48 33.92
CA PHE A 46 -23.64 16.38 32.53
C PHE A 46 -23.87 17.78 31.93
N SER A 47 -23.16 18.04 30.82
CA SER A 47 -23.41 19.20 29.98
C SER A 47 -23.15 18.86 28.49
N VAL A 48 -23.89 19.49 27.61
CA VAL A 48 -23.75 19.28 26.16
C VAL A 48 -22.34 19.63 25.66
N PRO A 49 -21.71 20.76 26.06
CA PRO A 49 -20.33 21.05 25.70
C PRO A 49 -19.36 19.97 26.16
N ALA A 50 -19.43 19.52 27.42
CA ALA A 50 -18.54 18.45 27.93
C ALA A 50 -18.71 17.12 27.16
N LEU A 51 -19.93 16.80 26.72
CA LEU A 51 -20.18 15.64 25.87
C LEU A 51 -19.46 15.78 24.51
N ILE A 52 -19.58 16.93 23.87
CA ILE A 52 -18.95 17.20 22.58
C ILE A 52 -17.42 17.12 22.70
N GLU A 53 -16.84 17.74 23.71
CA GLU A 53 -15.40 17.70 23.97
C GLU A 53 -14.90 16.27 24.23
N THR A 54 -15.60 15.50 25.04
CA THR A 54 -15.30 14.08 25.30
C THR A 54 -15.28 13.27 24.01
N VAL A 55 -16.29 13.44 23.15
CA VAL A 55 -16.38 12.73 21.86
C VAL A 55 -15.22 13.12 20.94
N ILE A 56 -14.87 14.42 20.88
CA ILE A 56 -13.75 14.89 20.04
C ILE A 56 -12.42 14.29 20.52
N PHE A 57 -12.11 14.36 21.80
CA PHE A 57 -10.83 13.87 22.32
C PHE A 57 -10.74 12.34 22.28
N ILE A 58 -11.73 11.62 22.74
CA ILE A 58 -11.71 10.15 22.71
C ILE A 58 -11.78 9.66 21.25
N GLY A 59 -12.66 10.23 20.43
CA GLY A 59 -12.75 9.89 19.01
C GLY A 59 -11.45 10.16 18.26
N GLY A 60 -10.81 11.31 18.51
CA GLY A 60 -9.50 11.66 17.97
C GLY A 60 -8.41 10.68 18.38
N ALA A 61 -8.35 10.28 19.65
CA ALA A 61 -7.40 9.28 20.14
C ALA A 61 -7.61 7.92 19.44
N VAL A 62 -8.86 7.47 19.30
CA VAL A 62 -9.19 6.22 18.59
C VAL A 62 -8.78 6.29 17.13
N LEU A 63 -9.08 7.38 16.44
CA LEU A 63 -8.67 7.56 15.03
C LEU A 63 -7.15 7.54 14.88
N LEU A 64 -6.42 8.26 15.72
CA LEU A 64 -4.95 8.24 15.71
C LEU A 64 -4.41 6.83 15.96
N PHE A 65 -4.96 6.09 16.92
CA PHE A 65 -4.57 4.72 17.21
C PHE A 65 -4.77 3.78 16.01
N LEU A 66 -5.90 3.91 15.30
CA LEU A 66 -6.22 3.06 14.16
C LEU A 66 -5.39 3.38 12.91
N PHE A 67 -5.03 4.65 12.72
CA PHE A 67 -4.46 5.11 11.45
C PHE A 67 -2.96 5.40 11.50
N LYS A 68 -2.33 5.57 12.66
CA LYS A 68 -0.89 5.88 12.79
C LYS A 68 0.03 4.88 12.05
N ASP A 69 -0.32 3.59 12.08
CA ASP A 69 0.50 2.55 11.46
C ASP A 69 0.54 2.65 9.92
N ARG A 70 -0.45 3.33 9.31
CA ARG A 70 -0.49 3.58 7.86
C ARG A 70 0.59 4.55 7.39
N LEU A 71 1.18 5.35 8.29
CA LEU A 71 2.31 6.21 7.98
C LEU A 71 3.56 5.40 7.61
N LYS A 72 3.66 4.16 8.11
CA LYS A 72 4.74 3.23 7.82
C LYS A 72 4.23 2.08 6.92
N THR A 73 3.78 2.45 5.73
CA THR A 73 3.31 1.49 4.73
C THR A 73 4.49 0.94 3.92
N GLU A 74 4.48 -0.36 3.67
CA GLU A 74 5.40 -1.11 2.83
C GLU A 74 4.61 -2.00 1.86
N TYR A 75 5.20 -2.36 0.72
CA TYR A 75 4.65 -3.38 -0.17
C TYR A 75 5.56 -4.60 -0.20
N GLU A 76 4.97 -5.77 -0.15
CA GLU A 76 5.67 -7.05 -0.30
C GLU A 76 5.25 -7.69 -1.62
N TYR A 77 6.26 -8.19 -2.35
CA TYR A 77 6.09 -8.99 -3.56
C TYR A 77 6.72 -10.34 -3.32
N THR A 78 5.93 -11.40 -3.28
CA THR A 78 6.41 -12.76 -3.10
C THR A 78 6.23 -13.54 -4.39
N PHE A 79 7.34 -13.89 -5.03
CA PHE A 79 7.35 -14.68 -6.25
C PHE A 79 7.62 -16.15 -5.94
N THR A 80 6.78 -17.04 -6.45
CA THR A 80 6.93 -18.49 -6.27
C THR A 80 6.55 -19.20 -7.55
N ASN A 81 7.52 -19.73 -8.28
CA ASN A 81 7.32 -20.57 -9.47
C ASN A 81 6.35 -19.99 -10.52
N GLY A 82 6.34 -18.67 -10.70
CA GLY A 82 5.49 -17.98 -11.67
C GLY A 82 4.19 -17.43 -11.11
N ASP A 83 3.89 -17.66 -9.84
CA ASP A 83 2.85 -16.95 -9.11
C ASP A 83 3.46 -15.78 -8.34
N LEU A 84 2.81 -14.64 -8.36
CA LEU A 84 3.25 -13.41 -7.71
C LEU A 84 2.16 -12.93 -6.75
N ASP A 85 2.46 -12.98 -5.45
CA ASP A 85 1.61 -12.50 -4.38
C ASP A 85 1.98 -11.08 -4.01
N PHE A 86 0.97 -10.26 -3.75
CA PHE A 86 1.13 -8.88 -3.32
C PHE A 86 0.49 -8.65 -1.97
N ALA A 87 1.22 -8.00 -1.08
CA ALA A 87 0.70 -7.58 0.20
C ALA A 87 1.10 -6.13 0.51
N GLN A 88 0.28 -5.47 1.32
CA GLN A 88 0.56 -4.19 1.93
C GLN A 88 0.76 -4.40 3.42
N VAL A 89 1.89 -3.95 3.94
CA VAL A 89 2.27 -4.10 5.34
C VAL A 89 2.29 -2.72 6.00
N PHE A 90 1.70 -2.64 7.18
CA PHE A 90 1.63 -1.42 7.97
C PHE A 90 2.47 -1.61 9.23
N ASN A 91 3.55 -0.83 9.34
CA ASN A 91 4.45 -0.78 10.49
C ASN A 91 4.94 -2.17 10.94
N ASN A 92 5.23 -3.07 10.00
CA ASN A 92 5.66 -4.46 10.24
C ASN A 92 4.70 -5.29 11.14
N GLN A 93 3.47 -4.85 11.38
CA GLN A 93 2.53 -5.49 12.29
C GLN A 93 1.28 -6.03 11.60
N LYS A 94 0.73 -5.27 10.67
CA LYS A 94 -0.52 -5.62 9.99
C LYS A 94 -0.26 -5.87 8.52
N ARG A 95 -0.54 -7.07 8.05
CA ARG A 95 -0.41 -7.47 6.65
C ARG A 95 -1.79 -7.56 6.01
N LYS A 96 -1.96 -6.89 4.87
CA LYS A 96 -3.16 -6.93 4.04
C LYS A 96 -2.82 -7.54 2.69
N ALA A 97 -3.34 -8.73 2.40
CA ALA A 97 -3.22 -9.30 1.07
C ALA A 97 -3.96 -8.43 0.05
N LEU A 98 -3.29 -8.12 -1.06
CA LEU A 98 -3.82 -7.32 -2.16
C LEU A 98 -4.29 -8.19 -3.32
N GLY A 99 -3.71 -9.37 -3.48
CA GLY A 99 -4.06 -10.36 -4.47
C GLY A 99 -2.89 -11.20 -4.92
N THR A 100 -3.20 -12.26 -5.66
CA THR A 100 -2.24 -13.16 -6.32
C THR A 100 -2.43 -13.05 -7.82
N MET A 101 -1.34 -13.08 -8.58
CA MET A 101 -1.34 -13.06 -10.02
C MET A 101 -0.43 -14.16 -10.57
N ARG A 102 -0.93 -14.91 -11.56
CA ARG A 102 -0.10 -15.83 -12.34
C ARG A 102 0.55 -15.09 -13.49
N VAL A 103 1.87 -15.04 -13.51
CA VAL A 103 2.65 -14.32 -14.53
C VAL A 103 2.36 -14.83 -15.95
N LYS A 104 2.08 -16.11 -16.12
CA LYS A 104 1.68 -16.69 -17.42
C LYS A 104 0.35 -16.19 -17.99
N ASN A 105 -0.48 -15.54 -17.17
CA ASN A 105 -1.79 -15.02 -17.58
C ASN A 105 -1.74 -13.51 -17.90
N VAL A 106 -0.54 -12.91 -17.92
CA VAL A 106 -0.33 -11.49 -18.19
C VAL A 106 -0.26 -11.27 -19.69
N GLU A 107 -0.95 -10.25 -20.19
CA GLU A 107 -0.95 -9.86 -21.60
C GLU A 107 0.21 -8.92 -21.94
N ALA A 108 0.59 -8.04 -21.00
CA ALA A 108 1.77 -7.18 -21.15
C ALA A 108 2.45 -6.91 -19.80
N PHE A 109 3.78 -6.88 -19.84
CA PHE A 109 4.67 -6.49 -18.74
C PHE A 109 5.81 -5.65 -19.31
N GLY A 110 6.16 -4.56 -18.64
CA GLY A 110 7.25 -3.70 -19.09
C GLY A 110 7.44 -2.47 -18.21
N PRO A 111 8.41 -1.59 -18.55
CA PRO A 111 8.63 -0.34 -17.82
C PRO A 111 7.50 0.66 -18.09
N VAL A 112 7.19 1.51 -17.09
CA VAL A 112 6.09 2.50 -17.18
C VAL A 112 6.41 3.68 -18.12
N ASP A 113 7.65 3.87 -18.49
CA ASP A 113 8.08 4.90 -19.46
C ASP A 113 7.89 4.45 -20.91
N SER A 114 7.49 3.19 -21.15
CA SER A 114 7.23 2.66 -22.49
C SER A 114 6.01 3.30 -23.17
N ASN A 115 6.03 3.35 -24.49
CA ASN A 115 4.90 3.83 -25.29
C ASN A 115 3.67 2.94 -25.14
N GLU A 116 3.88 1.64 -24.91
CA GLU A 116 2.79 0.69 -24.70
C GLU A 116 2.03 0.97 -23.40
N PHE A 117 2.74 1.24 -22.32
CA PHE A 117 2.10 1.66 -21.06
C PHE A 117 1.22 2.89 -21.25
N ARG A 118 1.71 3.91 -21.98
CA ARG A 118 0.93 5.14 -22.26
C ARG A 118 -0.36 4.87 -23.02
N LYS A 119 -0.36 3.91 -23.93
CA LYS A 119 -1.57 3.48 -24.64
C LYS A 119 -2.53 2.76 -23.71
N LEU A 120 -2.03 1.76 -22.96
CA LEU A 120 -2.84 0.92 -22.09
C LEU A 120 -3.48 1.73 -20.96
N ILE A 121 -2.75 2.64 -20.31
CA ILE A 121 -3.25 3.39 -19.16
C ILE A 121 -4.35 4.40 -19.52
N ASN A 122 -4.43 4.79 -20.79
CA ASN A 122 -5.45 5.71 -21.30
C ASN A 122 -6.70 5.00 -21.86
N MET A 123 -6.73 3.66 -21.84
CA MET A 123 -7.91 2.92 -22.28
C MET A 123 -9.12 3.17 -21.38
N PRO A 124 -10.32 3.31 -21.93
CA PRO A 124 -11.54 3.47 -21.15
C PRO A 124 -11.81 2.21 -20.32
N GLY A 125 -12.28 2.41 -19.07
CA GLY A 125 -12.63 1.31 -18.17
C GLY A 125 -11.44 0.54 -17.57
N ILE A 126 -10.22 1.10 -17.63
CA ILE A 126 -9.05 0.48 -17.03
C ILE A 126 -9.05 0.65 -15.49
N ASN A 127 -8.91 -0.45 -14.77
CA ASN A 127 -8.71 -0.44 -13.32
C ASN A 127 -7.22 -0.31 -13.02
N ARG A 128 -6.84 0.73 -12.26
CA ARG A 128 -5.44 1.02 -11.92
C ARG A 128 -5.16 0.66 -10.48
N LYS A 129 -4.10 -0.10 -10.26
CA LYS A 129 -3.60 -0.46 -8.93
C LYS A 129 -2.14 -0.02 -8.83
N ASN A 130 -1.85 0.90 -7.93
CA ASN A 130 -0.51 1.42 -7.69
C ASN A 130 0.03 0.80 -6.42
N TRP A 131 0.92 -0.18 -6.56
CA TRP A 131 1.54 -0.91 -5.47
C TRP A 131 3.05 -0.62 -5.42
N PHE A 132 3.40 0.65 -5.32
CA PHE A 132 4.75 1.17 -5.22
C PHE A 132 4.78 2.38 -4.26
N LEU A 133 5.96 2.76 -3.78
CA LEU A 133 6.13 3.88 -2.84
C LEU A 133 6.99 5.01 -3.41
N ASN A 134 7.94 4.70 -4.28
CA ASN A 134 8.95 5.67 -4.74
C ASN A 134 8.73 6.03 -6.21
N ARG A 135 8.25 7.25 -6.47
CA ARG A 135 7.96 7.72 -7.83
C ARG A 135 9.22 7.88 -8.70
N GLY A 136 10.38 8.08 -8.07
CA GLY A 136 11.68 8.19 -8.74
C GLY A 136 12.37 6.85 -9.00
N ALA A 137 11.79 5.75 -8.56
CA ALA A 137 12.30 4.41 -8.82
C ALA A 137 11.94 3.93 -10.22
N LYS A 138 12.60 2.86 -10.66
CA LYS A 138 12.29 2.19 -11.92
C LYS A 138 11.01 1.38 -11.75
N LEU A 139 9.91 1.90 -12.28
CA LEU A 139 8.59 1.28 -12.16
C LEU A 139 8.30 0.39 -13.37
N TYR A 140 7.60 -0.72 -13.08
CA TYR A 140 7.10 -1.65 -14.08
C TYR A 140 5.60 -1.79 -13.96
N TYR A 141 4.95 -2.26 -15.03
CA TYR A 141 3.52 -2.53 -15.02
C TYR A 141 3.22 -3.94 -15.49
N PHE A 142 2.14 -4.50 -14.95
CA PHE A 142 1.44 -5.64 -15.52
C PHE A 142 0.11 -5.19 -16.09
N TYR A 143 -0.23 -5.67 -17.26
CA TYR A 143 -1.56 -5.55 -17.81
C TYR A 143 -2.14 -6.94 -18.00
N TYR A 144 -3.34 -7.13 -17.51
CA TYR A 144 -4.09 -8.36 -17.69
C TYR A 144 -5.60 -8.08 -17.77
N GLN A 145 -6.30 -8.96 -18.45
CA GLN A 145 -7.75 -8.93 -18.54
C GLN A 145 -8.32 -10.19 -17.89
N LYS A 146 -9.27 -9.99 -16.98
CA LYS A 146 -10.03 -11.09 -16.38
C LYS A 146 -11.51 -10.80 -16.60
N GLU A 147 -12.20 -11.71 -17.32
CA GLU A 147 -13.58 -11.49 -17.76
C GLU A 147 -13.66 -10.18 -18.57
N ASN A 148 -14.47 -9.21 -18.16
CA ASN A 148 -14.56 -7.90 -18.80
C ASN A 148 -13.75 -6.79 -18.08
N ASN A 149 -12.96 -7.15 -17.05
CA ASN A 149 -12.22 -6.18 -16.26
C ASN A 149 -10.76 -6.10 -16.74
N ARG A 150 -10.38 -4.96 -17.30
CA ARG A 150 -9.00 -4.63 -17.66
C ARG A 150 -8.29 -4.02 -16.46
N THR A 151 -7.15 -4.57 -16.08
CA THR A 151 -6.42 -4.11 -14.90
C THR A 151 -4.96 -3.86 -15.24
N ILE A 152 -4.46 -2.71 -14.78
CA ILE A 152 -3.03 -2.38 -14.73
C ILE A 152 -2.60 -2.36 -13.28
N ILE A 153 -1.53 -3.09 -12.96
CA ILE A 153 -0.82 -3.02 -11.70
C ILE A 153 0.53 -2.37 -11.96
N VAL A 154 0.83 -1.29 -11.26
CA VAL A 154 2.15 -0.64 -11.28
C VAL A 154 2.88 -1.02 -10.00
N LEU A 155 4.12 -1.45 -10.13
CA LEU A 155 4.98 -1.93 -9.05
C LEU A 155 6.41 -1.42 -9.19
N GLU A 156 7.19 -1.59 -8.13
CA GLU A 156 8.58 -1.15 -8.01
C GLU A 156 9.47 -2.37 -7.72
N PRO A 157 9.69 -3.26 -8.70
CA PRO A 157 10.48 -4.46 -8.50
C PRO A 157 11.97 -4.19 -8.66
N SER A 158 12.80 -5.00 -7.98
CA SER A 158 14.23 -5.08 -8.28
C SER A 158 14.48 -5.68 -9.67
N GLU A 159 15.66 -5.42 -10.22
CA GLU A 159 16.08 -6.03 -11.50
C GLU A 159 16.13 -7.56 -11.42
N GLU A 160 16.41 -8.11 -10.24
CA GLU A 160 16.42 -9.55 -10.01
C GLU A 160 15.00 -10.13 -10.13
N LEU A 161 14.00 -9.50 -9.48
CA LEU A 161 12.61 -9.90 -9.58
C LEU A 161 12.09 -9.76 -11.02
N VAL A 162 12.45 -8.67 -11.71
CA VAL A 162 12.14 -8.49 -13.15
C VAL A 162 12.72 -9.64 -13.98
N GLY A 163 13.97 -10.03 -13.71
CA GLY A 163 14.62 -11.15 -14.36
C GLY A 163 13.89 -12.48 -14.16
N MET A 164 13.39 -12.73 -12.94
CA MET A 164 12.59 -13.92 -12.64
C MET A 164 11.24 -13.88 -13.36
N ILE A 165 10.51 -12.76 -13.24
CA ILE A 165 9.21 -12.57 -13.92
C ILE A 165 9.32 -12.85 -15.42
N ARG A 166 10.35 -12.31 -16.08
CA ARG A 166 10.54 -12.48 -17.52
C ARG A 166 10.65 -13.93 -17.98
N LYS A 167 11.16 -14.83 -17.14
CA LYS A 167 11.28 -16.27 -17.47
C LYS A 167 9.92 -16.98 -17.56
N TYR A 168 8.89 -16.43 -16.89
CA TYR A 168 7.56 -17.02 -16.80
C TYR A 168 6.49 -16.30 -17.63
N LEU A 169 6.88 -15.19 -18.29
CA LEU A 169 5.98 -14.46 -19.17
C LEU A 169 5.62 -15.25 -20.42
N PRO A 170 4.38 -15.10 -20.92
CA PRO A 170 4.03 -15.59 -22.25
C PRO A 170 4.93 -14.99 -23.35
N PRO A 171 5.09 -15.68 -24.46
CA PRO A 171 5.77 -15.11 -25.64
C PRO A 171 5.20 -13.75 -25.99
N MET A 172 6.08 -12.78 -26.29
CA MET A 172 5.74 -11.39 -26.66
C MET A 172 4.99 -10.56 -25.58
N ALA A 173 4.83 -11.03 -24.35
CA ALA A 173 4.22 -10.24 -23.28
C ALA A 173 5.15 -9.16 -22.72
N TYR A 174 6.46 -9.30 -22.89
CA TYR A 174 7.41 -8.25 -22.48
C TYR A 174 7.42 -7.10 -23.49
N ARG A 175 7.19 -5.89 -23.00
CA ARG A 175 7.14 -4.64 -23.75
C ARG A 175 8.21 -3.68 -23.21
N ALA A 176 9.34 -3.60 -23.91
CA ALA A 176 10.44 -2.68 -23.58
C ALA A 176 10.13 -1.24 -24.04
#